data_d8a12855a27923c8ca4b5ccb5d5db550
#
_entry.id   d8a12855a27923c8ca4b5ccb5d5db550
#
_cell.length_a   1.000
_cell.length_b   1.000
_cell.length_c   1.000
_cell.angle_alpha   90.00
_cell.angle_beta   90.00
_cell.angle_gamma   90.00
#
_symmetry.space_group_name_H-M   'P 1'
#
loop_
_entity.id
_entity.type
_entity.pdbx_description
1 polymer ?
#
loop_
_entity_poly.entity_id
_entity_poly.type
_entity_poly.pdbx_seq_one_letter_code
_entity_poly.pdbx_strand_id
1 'polypeptide(L)'
;MPRPDINVTPLIDVLLVLLIIFMIITPTRPSRFEARIPAEPTDQPGVINHPHTLIVAIYPDQRLLLNGKHLATVTSPSALIEELRAVFAGRYESFTLSGNDGSGRPHIERTVFIKAPTKIAYGHVASIVDAVRMAGANPVSLQIDDLN
;
A
#
# COMPACT_ATOMS: atom_id res chain seq x y z
N MET A 1 -70.28 21.99 0.79
CA MET A 1 -69.53 20.77 0.42
C MET A 1 -68.39 20.64 1.39
N PRO A 2 -68.31 19.59 2.22
CA PRO A 2 -67.16 19.36 3.13
C PRO A 2 -65.95 19.02 2.30
N ARG A 3 -64.83 19.72 2.55
CA ARG A 3 -63.52 19.39 1.95
C ARG A 3 -62.94 18.20 2.73
N PRO A 4 -62.46 17.17 2.07
CA PRO A 4 -61.77 16.06 2.78
C PRO A 4 -60.42 16.56 3.26
N ASP A 5 -60.26 16.58 4.59
CA ASP A 5 -58.96 16.85 5.22
C ASP A 5 -58.11 15.57 5.12
N ILE A 6 -57.10 15.61 4.26
CA ILE A 6 -56.17 14.49 4.13
C ILE A 6 -55.17 14.63 5.27
N ASN A 7 -55.20 13.66 6.20
CA ASN A 7 -54.18 13.57 7.25
C ASN A 7 -52.85 13.13 6.66
N VAL A 8 -51.89 14.06 6.53
CA VAL A 8 -50.55 13.79 5.94
C VAL A 8 -49.55 13.22 6.95
N THR A 9 -49.95 13.14 8.24
CA THR A 9 -49.05 12.67 9.30
C THR A 9 -48.49 11.26 9.04
N PRO A 10 -49.29 10.25 8.58
CA PRO A 10 -48.73 8.92 8.27
C PRO A 10 -47.74 8.93 7.10
N LEU A 11 -47.92 9.84 6.15
CA LEU A 11 -47.04 9.97 4.99
C LEU A 11 -45.68 10.56 5.39
N ILE A 12 -45.69 11.55 6.25
CA ILE A 12 -44.46 12.21 6.77
C ILE A 12 -43.65 11.22 7.62
N ASP A 13 -44.30 10.39 8.44
CA ASP A 13 -43.63 9.39 9.25
C ASP A 13 -42.88 8.35 8.39
N VAL A 14 -43.53 7.82 7.35
CA VAL A 14 -42.89 6.89 6.42
C VAL A 14 -41.70 7.52 5.71
N LEU A 15 -41.82 8.77 5.24
CA LEU A 15 -40.73 9.48 4.60
C LEU A 15 -39.54 9.73 5.52
N LEU A 16 -39.84 10.05 6.81
CA LEU A 16 -38.81 10.29 7.80
C LEU A 16 -38.06 8.99 8.16
N VAL A 17 -38.77 7.88 8.32
CA VAL A 17 -38.17 6.56 8.55
C VAL A 17 -37.30 6.13 7.37
N LEU A 18 -37.79 6.31 6.14
CA LEU A 18 -36.97 6.02 4.94
C LEU A 18 -35.70 6.87 4.87
N LEU A 19 -35.79 8.16 5.23
CA LEU A 19 -34.64 9.05 5.27
C LEU A 19 -33.58 8.56 6.27
N ILE A 20 -34.02 8.16 7.48
CA ILE A 20 -33.11 7.63 8.52
C ILE A 20 -32.46 6.31 8.05
N ILE A 21 -33.23 5.41 7.44
CA ILE A 21 -32.70 4.15 6.92
C ILE A 21 -31.64 4.43 5.84
N PHE A 22 -31.89 5.33 4.89
CA PHE A 22 -30.91 5.70 3.87
C PHE A 22 -29.66 6.37 4.48
N MET A 23 -29.80 7.11 5.55
CA MET A 23 -28.66 7.72 6.27
C MET A 23 -27.78 6.66 6.96
N ILE A 24 -28.40 5.60 7.51
CA ILE A 24 -27.67 4.52 8.20
C ILE A 24 -27.01 3.55 7.19
N ILE A 25 -27.63 3.32 6.03
CA ILE A 25 -27.15 2.43 4.98
C ILE A 25 -26.17 3.14 4.03
N THR A 26 -25.63 4.31 4.35
CA THR A 26 -24.55 4.85 3.52
C THR A 26 -23.40 3.84 3.53
N PRO A 27 -23.13 3.14 2.41
CA PRO A 27 -22.02 2.21 2.38
C PRO A 27 -20.76 3.02 2.60
N THR A 28 -20.09 2.80 3.74
CA THR A 28 -18.69 3.19 3.86
C THR A 28 -17.99 2.50 2.71
N ARG A 29 -17.59 3.28 1.70
CA ARG A 29 -16.81 2.73 0.59
C ARG A 29 -15.66 1.98 1.24
N PRO A 30 -15.57 0.65 1.13
CA PRO A 30 -14.36 -0.02 1.53
C PRO A 30 -13.28 0.68 0.72
N SER A 31 -12.27 1.24 1.40
CA SER A 31 -11.06 1.68 0.74
C SER A 31 -10.63 0.47 -0.08
N ARG A 32 -10.84 0.52 -1.40
CA ARG A 32 -10.34 -0.50 -2.28
C ARG A 32 -8.83 -0.43 -2.09
N PHE A 33 -8.30 -1.40 -1.37
CA PHE A 33 -6.93 -1.79 -1.58
C PHE A 33 -6.91 -2.24 -3.05
N GLU A 34 -6.48 -1.37 -3.94
CA GLU A 34 -5.93 -1.82 -5.20
C GLU A 34 -4.66 -2.57 -4.81
N ALA A 35 -4.83 -3.84 -4.46
CA ALA A 35 -3.75 -4.77 -4.55
C ALA A 35 -3.43 -4.84 -6.04
N ARG A 36 -2.55 -3.99 -6.52
CA ARG A 36 -1.82 -4.26 -7.74
C ARG A 36 -1.03 -5.52 -7.41
N ILE A 37 -1.61 -6.66 -7.76
CA ILE A 37 -0.89 -7.92 -7.79
C ILE A 37 0.13 -7.68 -8.91
N PRO A 38 1.41 -7.50 -8.61
CA PRO A 38 2.43 -7.51 -9.64
C PRO A 38 2.28 -8.86 -10.34
N ALA A 39 2.29 -8.87 -11.67
CA ALA A 39 2.40 -10.12 -12.41
C ALA A 39 3.53 -10.93 -11.75
N GLU A 40 3.27 -12.21 -11.48
CA GLU A 40 4.27 -13.12 -10.90
C GLU A 40 5.59 -12.85 -11.61
N PRO A 41 6.68 -12.61 -10.88
CA PRO A 41 7.98 -12.49 -11.51
C PRO A 41 8.24 -13.86 -12.17
N THR A 42 8.05 -13.91 -13.46
CA THR A 42 8.48 -15.07 -14.23
C THR A 42 9.99 -15.09 -14.08
N ASP A 43 10.55 -16.18 -13.56
CA ASP A 43 11.99 -16.45 -13.49
C ASP A 43 12.60 -16.57 -14.89
N GLN A 44 12.30 -15.63 -15.77
CA GLN A 44 12.98 -15.50 -17.05
C GLN A 44 14.23 -14.64 -16.83
N PRO A 45 15.42 -15.19 -17.06
CA PRO A 45 16.64 -14.40 -17.09
C PRO A 45 16.50 -13.38 -18.23
N GLY A 46 16.20 -12.13 -17.89
CA GLY A 46 15.99 -11.04 -18.85
C GLY A 46 14.82 -10.11 -18.54
N VAL A 47 14.00 -10.37 -17.53
CA VAL A 47 13.02 -9.36 -17.07
C VAL A 47 13.81 -8.23 -16.43
N ILE A 48 13.91 -7.16 -17.19
CA ILE A 48 14.47 -5.88 -16.75
C ILE A 48 13.64 -5.46 -15.55
N ASN A 49 14.19 -5.64 -14.35
CA ASN A 49 13.64 -4.99 -13.15
C ASN A 49 13.53 -3.51 -13.51
N HIS A 50 12.32 -3.00 -13.52
CA HIS A 50 12.09 -1.58 -13.83
C HIS A 50 13.12 -0.77 -13.04
N PRO A 51 13.90 0.14 -13.64
CA PRO A 51 15.03 0.80 -12.97
C PRO A 51 14.64 1.53 -11.68
N HIS A 52 13.35 1.70 -11.47
CA HIS A 52 12.80 2.36 -10.28
C HIS A 52 12.21 1.40 -9.23
N THR A 53 12.30 0.07 -9.43
CA THR A 53 11.80 -0.91 -8.46
C THR A 53 12.72 -0.94 -7.24
N LEU A 54 12.13 -0.82 -6.04
CA LEU A 54 12.85 -0.97 -4.78
C LEU A 54 12.56 -2.34 -4.19
N ILE A 55 13.59 -3.16 -4.03
CA ILE A 55 13.50 -4.51 -3.49
C ILE A 55 14.31 -4.58 -2.20
N VAL A 56 13.64 -4.85 -1.11
CA VAL A 56 14.26 -5.15 0.19
C VAL A 56 14.27 -6.66 0.37
N ALA A 57 15.44 -7.27 0.32
CA ALA A 57 15.61 -8.70 0.57
C ALA A 57 16.03 -8.95 2.01
N ILE A 58 15.33 -9.86 2.69
CA ILE A 58 15.64 -10.34 4.02
C ILE A 58 16.26 -11.72 3.86
N TYR A 59 17.48 -11.89 4.33
CA TYR A 59 18.18 -13.19 4.27
C TYR A 59 18.00 -13.99 5.58
N PRO A 60 18.19 -15.32 5.53
CA PRO A 60 18.05 -16.18 6.72
C PRO A 60 19.01 -15.79 7.86
N ASP A 61 20.13 -15.19 7.54
CA ASP A 61 21.14 -14.68 8.50
C ASP A 61 20.82 -13.26 9.02
N GLN A 62 19.57 -12.81 8.81
CA GLN A 62 19.04 -11.51 9.26
C GLN A 62 19.68 -10.29 8.58
N ARG A 63 20.41 -10.47 7.49
CA ARG A 63 20.90 -9.35 6.68
C ARG A 63 19.77 -8.76 5.85
N LEU A 64 19.80 -7.42 5.72
CA LEU A 64 18.89 -6.65 4.87
C LEU A 64 19.66 -6.06 3.70
N LEU A 65 19.18 -6.35 2.50
CA LEU A 65 19.71 -5.80 1.27
C LEU A 65 18.65 -4.94 0.58
N LEU A 66 19.04 -3.77 0.12
CA LEU A 66 18.22 -2.93 -0.78
C LEU A 66 18.83 -2.98 -2.17
N ASN A 67 18.08 -3.50 -3.14
CA ASN A 67 18.53 -3.70 -4.52
C ASN A 67 19.90 -4.42 -4.61
N GLY A 68 20.13 -5.41 -3.75
CA GLY A 68 21.38 -6.18 -3.70
C GLY A 68 22.50 -5.54 -2.87
N LYS A 69 22.37 -4.30 -2.42
CA LYS A 69 23.34 -3.62 -1.56
C LYS A 69 23.03 -3.94 -0.09
N HIS A 70 23.96 -4.50 0.63
CA HIS A 70 23.82 -4.72 2.07
C HIS A 70 23.80 -3.37 2.81
N LEU A 71 22.75 -3.12 3.59
CA LEU A 71 22.58 -1.85 4.32
C LEU A 71 22.49 -2.03 5.83
N ALA A 72 21.78 -3.07 6.28
CA ALA A 72 21.36 -3.17 7.67
C ALA A 72 21.16 -4.63 8.09
N THR A 73 20.74 -4.81 9.33
CA THR A 73 20.23 -6.09 9.85
C THR A 73 18.78 -5.92 10.29
N VAL A 74 18.06 -7.02 10.42
CA VAL A 74 16.65 -7.02 10.87
C VAL A 74 16.50 -6.36 12.25
N THR A 75 17.52 -6.54 13.12
CA THR A 75 17.53 -5.96 14.47
C THR A 75 17.84 -4.46 14.51
N SER A 76 18.45 -3.91 13.44
CA SER A 76 18.79 -2.50 13.34
C SER A 76 18.49 -1.95 11.94
N PRO A 77 17.21 -1.68 11.62
CA PRO A 77 16.80 -1.26 10.27
C PRO A 77 16.99 0.25 10.00
N SER A 78 17.60 1.01 10.90
CA SER A 78 17.73 2.47 10.77
C SER A 78 18.39 2.92 9.46
N ALA A 79 19.48 2.26 9.06
CA ALA A 79 20.18 2.58 7.82
C ALA A 79 19.29 2.30 6.59
N LEU A 80 18.42 1.29 6.62
CA LEU A 80 17.45 1.04 5.57
C LEU A 80 16.41 2.16 5.47
N ILE A 81 15.92 2.65 6.62
CA ILE A 81 14.94 3.75 6.67
C ILE A 81 15.54 5.03 6.08
N GLU A 82 16.77 5.36 6.46
CA GLU A 82 17.48 6.55 5.97
C GLU A 82 17.72 6.48 4.46
N GLU A 83 18.19 5.35 3.96
CA GLU A 83 18.44 5.16 2.53
C GLU A 83 17.14 5.24 1.72
N LEU A 84 16.04 4.62 2.18
CA LEU A 84 14.74 4.72 1.52
C LEU A 84 14.23 6.16 1.49
N ARG A 85 14.37 6.90 2.59
CA ARG A 85 13.99 8.33 2.63
C ARG A 85 14.80 9.16 1.65
N ALA A 86 16.10 8.92 1.56
CA ALA A 86 16.97 9.60 0.61
C ALA A 86 16.56 9.30 -0.85
N VAL A 87 16.26 8.04 -1.16
CA VAL A 87 15.77 7.64 -2.49
C VAL A 87 14.44 8.31 -2.82
N PHE A 88 13.49 8.35 -1.88
CA PHE A 88 12.19 8.99 -2.11
C PHE A 88 12.31 10.51 -2.25
N ALA A 89 13.19 11.15 -1.49
CA ALA A 89 13.48 12.57 -1.63
C ALA A 89 14.09 12.88 -3.01
N GLY A 90 15.08 12.09 -3.45
CA GLY A 90 15.67 12.25 -4.78
C GLY A 90 14.68 12.03 -5.92
N ARG A 91 13.73 11.10 -5.77
CA ARG A 91 12.64 10.91 -6.74
C ARG A 91 11.70 12.11 -6.80
N TYR A 92 11.46 12.74 -5.67
CA TYR A 92 10.65 13.96 -5.60
C TYR A 92 11.34 15.12 -6.34
N GLU A 93 12.64 15.33 -6.12
CA GLU A 93 13.40 16.40 -6.73
C GLU A 93 13.61 16.20 -8.25
N SER A 94 13.83 14.96 -8.67
CA SER A 94 14.06 14.65 -10.09
C SER A 94 12.80 14.55 -10.93
N PHE A 95 11.62 14.77 -10.35
CA PHE A 95 10.33 14.54 -11.01
C PHE A 95 10.27 13.19 -11.75
N THR A 96 10.94 12.18 -11.23
CA THR A 96 10.90 10.82 -11.78
C THR A 96 9.55 10.22 -11.44
N LEU A 97 8.57 10.57 -12.26
CA LEU A 97 7.15 10.34 -12.01
C LEU A 97 6.69 9.08 -12.70
N SER A 98 6.06 8.22 -11.96
CA SER A 98 5.27 7.12 -12.50
C SER A 98 3.86 7.58 -12.75
N GLY A 99 3.63 8.19 -13.92
CA GLY A 99 2.28 8.45 -14.40
C GLY A 99 1.45 9.45 -13.58
N ASN A 100 0.27 9.75 -14.08
CA ASN A 100 -0.76 10.53 -13.39
C ASN A 100 -1.65 9.58 -12.56
N ASP A 101 -1.98 9.96 -11.35
CA ASP A 101 -2.92 9.25 -10.46
C ASP A 101 -4.40 9.31 -10.93
N GLY A 102 -4.63 9.61 -12.19
CA GLY A 102 -5.97 9.83 -12.75
C GLY A 102 -6.59 11.19 -12.40
N SER A 103 -6.00 11.92 -11.46
CA SER A 103 -6.41 13.29 -11.11
C SER A 103 -5.53 14.36 -11.76
N GLY A 104 -4.57 13.97 -12.60
CA GLY A 104 -3.61 14.85 -13.25
C GLY A 104 -2.48 15.33 -12.34
N ARG A 105 -2.39 14.80 -11.11
CA ARG A 105 -1.29 15.11 -10.19
C ARG A 105 -0.12 14.16 -10.40
N PRO A 106 1.11 14.67 -10.32
CA PRO A 106 2.28 13.83 -10.40
C PRO A 106 2.30 12.83 -9.23
N HIS A 107 2.36 11.54 -9.56
CA HIS A 107 2.45 10.46 -8.57
C HIS A 107 3.90 9.99 -8.49
N ILE A 108 4.48 10.03 -7.30
CA ILE A 108 5.83 9.51 -7.06
C ILE A 108 5.71 8.04 -6.72
N GLU A 109 6.42 7.18 -7.45
CA GLU A 109 6.45 5.75 -7.18
C GLU A 109 7.21 5.48 -5.86
N ARG A 110 6.50 5.00 -4.86
CA ARG A 110 7.03 4.64 -3.54
C ARG A 110 6.82 3.17 -3.21
N THR A 111 6.51 2.38 -4.23
CA THR A 111 6.33 0.93 -4.06
C THR A 111 7.64 0.29 -3.65
N VAL A 112 7.58 -0.50 -2.58
CA VAL A 112 8.70 -1.32 -2.10
C VAL A 112 8.25 -2.78 -2.04
N PHE A 113 9.04 -3.65 -2.66
CA PHE A 113 8.85 -5.08 -2.60
C PHE A 113 9.76 -5.66 -1.54
N ILE A 114 9.19 -6.40 -0.59
CA ILE A 114 9.94 -7.10 0.44
C ILE A 114 10.00 -8.57 0.06
N LYS A 115 11.19 -9.12 -0.12
CA LYS A 115 11.43 -10.56 -0.31
C LYS A 115 11.90 -11.16 1.01
N ALA A 116 11.21 -12.19 1.48
CA ALA A 116 11.53 -12.84 2.74
C ALA A 116 11.58 -14.37 2.55
N PRO A 117 12.55 -15.07 3.18
CA PRO A 117 12.62 -16.52 3.09
C PRO A 117 11.50 -17.17 3.91
N THR A 118 11.04 -18.33 3.47
CA THR A 118 9.94 -19.09 4.09
C THR A 118 10.21 -19.40 5.59
N LYS A 119 11.47 -19.57 5.97
CA LYS A 119 11.87 -20.00 7.31
C LYS A 119 12.14 -18.87 8.31
N ILE A 120 11.91 -17.61 7.95
CA ILE A 120 12.14 -16.49 8.87
C ILE A 120 10.97 -16.32 9.85
N ALA A 121 11.26 -15.87 11.06
CA ALA A 121 10.22 -15.56 12.04
C ALA A 121 9.34 -14.38 11.55
N TYR A 122 8.03 -14.56 11.59
CA TYR A 122 7.07 -13.53 11.15
C TYR A 122 7.29 -12.16 11.81
N GLY A 123 7.65 -12.13 13.11
CA GLY A 123 7.95 -10.89 13.82
C GLY A 123 9.07 -10.07 13.19
N HIS A 124 10.07 -10.72 12.62
CA HIS A 124 11.15 -10.04 11.90
C HIS A 124 10.65 -9.41 10.60
N VAL A 125 9.82 -10.14 9.85
CA VAL A 125 9.22 -9.61 8.62
C VAL A 125 8.31 -8.42 8.94
N ALA A 126 7.47 -8.54 9.96
CA ALA A 126 6.57 -7.49 10.39
C ALA A 126 7.32 -6.20 10.78
N SER A 127 8.42 -6.33 11.54
CA SER A 127 9.24 -5.17 11.93
C SER A 127 9.86 -4.46 10.73
N ILE A 128 10.25 -5.20 9.68
CA ILE A 128 10.77 -4.60 8.45
C ILE A 128 9.67 -3.96 7.61
N VAL A 129 8.48 -4.56 7.54
CA VAL A 129 7.32 -3.93 6.88
C VAL A 129 7.00 -2.58 7.54
N ASP A 130 6.99 -2.53 8.87
CA ASP A 130 6.75 -1.28 9.60
C ASP A 130 7.87 -0.26 9.37
N ALA A 131 9.13 -0.67 9.38
CA ALA A 131 10.28 0.19 9.10
C ALA A 131 10.19 0.81 7.69
N VAL A 132 9.85 -0.01 6.69
CA VAL A 132 9.70 0.43 5.30
C VAL A 132 8.52 1.41 5.16
N ARG A 133 7.40 1.17 5.85
CA ARG A 133 6.26 2.11 5.90
C ARG A 133 6.64 3.42 6.59
N MET A 134 7.39 3.36 7.68
CA MET A 134 7.90 4.56 8.38
C MET A 134 8.84 5.39 7.50
N ALA A 135 9.54 4.78 6.56
CA ALA A 135 10.34 5.48 5.56
C ALA A 135 9.49 6.21 4.52
N GLY A 136 8.19 5.93 4.42
CA GLY A 136 7.25 6.56 3.49
C GLY A 136 6.88 5.70 2.28
N ALA A 137 7.20 4.41 2.29
CA ALA A 137 6.80 3.49 1.23
C ALA A 137 5.29 3.26 1.21
N ASN A 138 4.69 3.33 0.03
CA ASN A 138 3.28 3.04 -0.20
C ASN A 138 3.03 2.82 -1.72
N PRO A 139 2.57 1.65 -2.15
CA PRO A 139 2.31 0.43 -1.37
C PRO A 139 3.57 -0.37 -0.99
N VAL A 140 3.42 -1.26 -0.02
CA VAL A 140 4.43 -2.27 0.35
C VAL A 140 3.89 -3.64 -0.04
N SER A 141 4.64 -4.37 -0.84
CA SER A 141 4.31 -5.74 -1.28
C SER A 141 5.25 -6.74 -0.60
N LEU A 142 4.72 -7.84 -0.10
CA LEU A 142 5.51 -8.92 0.49
C LEU A 142 5.49 -10.14 -0.44
N GLN A 143 6.66 -10.61 -0.79
CA GLN A 143 6.87 -11.85 -1.54
C GLN A 143 7.65 -12.83 -0.67
N ILE A 144 7.13 -14.04 -0.55
CA ILE A 144 7.84 -15.13 0.11
C ILE A 144 8.61 -15.87 -0.99
N ASP A 145 9.92 -15.95 -0.81
CA ASP A 145 10.83 -16.56 -1.80
C ASP A 145 11.85 -17.44 -1.05
N ASP A 146 12.31 -18.51 -1.70
CA ASP A 146 13.37 -19.35 -1.16
C ASP A 146 14.73 -18.69 -1.44
N LEU A 147 15.03 -17.63 -0.71
CA LEU A 147 16.33 -16.97 -0.74
C LEU A 147 17.35 -17.89 -0.03
N ASN A 148 18.16 -18.61 -0.82
CA ASN A 148 19.28 -19.40 -0.32
C ASN A 148 20.55 -18.56 -0.16
#